data_617fb980d20074574c48540e8735b34e
#
_entry.id   617fb980d20074574c48540e8735b34e
#
_cell.length_a   1.000
_cell.length_b   1.000
_cell.length_c   1.000
_cell.angle_alpha   90.00
_cell.angle_beta   90.00
_cell.angle_gamma   90.00
#
_symmetry.space_group_name_H-M   'P 1'
#
loop_
_entity.id
_entity.type
_entity.pdbx_description
1 polymer ?
#
loop_
_entity_poly.entity_id
_entity_poly.type
_entity_poly.pdbx_seq_one_letter_code
_entity_poly.pdbx_strand_id
1 'polypeptide(L)'
;GMDRGDRRRENVNALIKELHEIIKSRKPWVRFGISPFGIYRNQKSDPDGSATNGLQNYDQLYADVLLWTRNGWVDYMLPQLYWEIGHQAACVETLIYWWNNHANGRHLYIGQDVARTMNATDVNPIYTQLNHKMQLSRYLDHVGGNCFWPGYSLLENYKGIADDLKGYYHAVPSLIPAYTFI
;
A
#
# COMPACT_ATOMS: atom_id res chain seq x y z
N GLY A 1 27.72 16.11 12.95
CA GLY A 1 26.33 16.24 13.42
C GLY A 1 25.38 15.56 12.45
N MET A 2 24.23 15.11 12.95
CA MET A 2 23.19 14.45 12.16
C MET A 2 22.73 15.36 11.02
N ASP A 3 22.57 14.78 9.80
CA ASP A 3 22.07 15.51 8.63
C ASP A 3 20.62 16.01 8.85
N ARG A 4 20.24 17.06 8.12
CA ARG A 4 18.89 17.65 8.25
C ARG A 4 17.79 16.66 7.84
N GLY A 5 18.02 15.81 6.84
CA GLY A 5 17.10 14.77 6.42
C GLY A 5 16.92 13.70 7.50
N ASP A 6 18.02 13.27 8.10
CA ASP A 6 18.00 12.29 9.18
C ASP A 6 17.23 12.79 10.40
N ARG A 7 17.41 14.05 10.79
CA ARG A 7 16.63 14.66 11.89
C ARG A 7 15.14 14.65 11.61
N ARG A 8 14.74 14.94 10.38
CA ARG A 8 13.33 14.92 9.98
C ARG A 8 12.76 13.50 10.06
N ARG A 9 13.51 12.51 9.56
CA ARG A 9 13.10 11.09 9.67
C ARG A 9 12.99 10.67 11.14
N GLU A 10 13.96 11.06 11.96
CA GLU A 10 13.93 10.74 13.39
C GLU A 10 12.70 11.33 14.09
N ASN A 11 12.33 12.57 13.78
CA ASN A 11 11.13 13.19 14.32
C ASN A 11 9.85 12.45 13.89
N VAL A 12 9.77 12.06 12.62
CA VAL A 12 8.62 11.27 12.12
C VAL A 12 8.60 9.88 12.76
N ASN A 13 9.75 9.22 12.86
CA ASN A 13 9.88 7.92 13.51
C ASN A 13 9.45 7.97 14.98
N ALA A 14 9.87 9.00 15.71
CA ALA A 14 9.48 9.21 17.10
C ALA A 14 7.96 9.38 17.23
N LEU A 15 7.34 10.18 16.36
CA LEU A 15 5.89 10.36 16.32
C LEU A 15 5.14 9.04 16.09
N ILE A 16 5.56 8.26 15.10
CA ILE A 16 4.91 6.97 14.78
C ILE A 16 5.04 5.99 15.96
N LYS A 17 6.22 5.92 16.56
CA LYS A 17 6.47 5.09 17.75
C LYS A 17 5.60 5.51 18.93
N GLU A 18 5.54 6.79 19.24
CA GLU A 18 4.72 7.32 20.33
C GLU A 18 3.23 7.06 20.12
N LEU A 19 2.72 7.26 18.90
CA LEU A 19 1.34 6.94 18.56
C LEU A 19 1.03 5.45 18.77
N HIS A 20 1.91 4.58 18.32
CA HIS A 20 1.79 3.14 18.55
C HIS A 20 1.70 2.84 20.05
N GLU A 21 2.66 3.32 20.85
CA GLU A 21 2.72 3.08 22.29
C GLU A 21 1.46 3.58 23.02
N ILE A 22 0.99 4.79 22.69
CA ILE A 22 -0.23 5.36 23.27
C ILE A 22 -1.47 4.52 22.90
N ILE A 23 -1.61 4.14 21.64
CA ILE A 23 -2.75 3.32 21.18
C ILE A 23 -2.73 1.97 21.88
N LYS A 24 -1.60 1.28 21.87
CA LYS A 24 -1.49 -0.06 22.44
C LYS A 24 -1.61 -0.08 23.96
N SER A 25 -1.15 0.94 24.66
CA SER A 25 -1.33 1.05 26.11
C SER A 25 -2.80 1.25 26.54
N ARG A 26 -3.60 1.92 25.71
CA ARG A 26 -5.01 2.23 26.03
C ARG A 26 -6.00 1.23 25.45
N LYS A 27 -5.76 0.77 24.23
CA LYS A 27 -6.64 -0.11 23.46
C LYS A 27 -5.81 -1.07 22.62
N PRO A 28 -5.21 -2.11 23.21
CA PRO A 28 -4.27 -3.01 22.52
C PRO A 28 -4.89 -3.70 21.29
N TRP A 29 -6.22 -3.87 21.26
CA TRP A 29 -6.94 -4.47 20.15
C TRP A 29 -7.15 -3.53 18.96
N VAL A 30 -6.93 -2.21 19.10
CA VAL A 30 -7.05 -1.26 17.98
C VAL A 30 -5.86 -1.44 17.06
N ARG A 31 -6.14 -1.59 15.77
CA ARG A 31 -5.14 -1.74 14.72
C ARG A 31 -4.68 -0.36 14.27
N PHE A 32 -3.39 -0.15 14.28
CA PHE A 32 -2.75 1.08 13.84
C PHE A 32 -1.98 0.83 12.55
N GLY A 33 -2.31 1.54 11.50
CA GLY A 33 -1.64 1.43 10.20
C GLY A 33 -1.38 2.77 9.56
N ILE A 34 -0.50 2.77 8.58
CA ILE A 34 -0.12 3.94 7.80
C ILE A 34 -0.38 3.69 6.33
N SER A 35 -0.90 4.73 5.66
CA SER A 35 -1.06 4.75 4.20
C SER A 35 -0.01 5.68 3.58
N PRO A 36 1.21 5.18 3.34
CA PRO A 36 2.31 5.97 2.81
C PRO A 36 2.16 6.19 1.30
N PHE A 37 2.98 7.09 0.75
CA PHE A 37 3.16 7.17 -0.68
C PHE A 37 3.66 5.83 -1.25
N GLY A 38 3.36 5.54 -2.52
CA GLY A 38 3.57 4.20 -3.09
C GLY A 38 5.01 3.76 -3.27
N ILE A 39 5.98 4.68 -3.30
CA ILE A 39 7.40 4.38 -3.52
C ILE A 39 8.17 4.63 -2.23
N TYR A 40 8.81 3.59 -1.68
CA TYR A 40 9.74 3.77 -0.55
C TYR A 40 11.00 4.49 -0.99
N ARG A 41 11.78 3.87 -1.87
CA ARG A 41 12.94 4.43 -2.58
C ARG A 41 12.99 3.88 -4.00
N ASN A 42 13.52 4.66 -4.92
CA ASN A 42 13.82 4.18 -6.27
C ASN A 42 15.12 3.36 -6.24
N GLN A 43 15.23 2.38 -7.10
CA GLN A 43 16.45 1.55 -7.20
C GLN A 43 17.72 2.36 -7.49
N LYS A 44 17.59 3.53 -8.12
CA LYS A 44 18.72 4.46 -8.32
C LYS A 44 19.23 5.08 -7.00
N SER A 45 18.37 5.21 -5.99
CA SER A 45 18.72 5.79 -4.68
C SER A 45 19.16 4.72 -3.69
N ASP A 46 18.65 3.50 -3.84
CA ASP A 46 18.93 2.36 -2.97
C ASP A 46 18.82 1.07 -3.77
N PRO A 47 19.82 0.17 -3.73
CA PRO A 47 19.74 -1.12 -4.43
C PRO A 47 18.52 -1.97 -4.08
N ASP A 48 18.01 -1.85 -2.83
CA ASP A 48 16.80 -2.54 -2.37
C ASP A 48 15.50 -1.77 -2.73
N GLY A 49 15.62 -0.63 -3.40
CA GLY A 49 14.49 0.17 -3.87
C GLY A 49 13.72 -0.50 -5.01
N SER A 50 12.53 -0.01 -5.27
CA SER A 50 11.73 -0.48 -6.40
C SER A 50 12.27 0.04 -7.74
N ALA A 51 12.03 -0.70 -8.82
CA ALA A 51 12.37 -0.29 -10.19
C ALA A 51 11.41 0.82 -10.68
N THR A 52 11.50 1.98 -10.04
CA THR A 52 10.64 3.15 -10.24
C THR A 52 11.46 4.43 -10.40
N ASN A 53 10.79 5.50 -10.80
CA ASN A 53 11.36 6.84 -10.90
C ASN A 53 10.32 7.88 -10.48
N GLY A 54 10.17 8.09 -9.17
CA GLY A 54 9.18 9.02 -8.62
C GLY A 54 9.56 9.52 -7.23
N LEU A 55 8.64 10.27 -6.61
CA LEU A 55 8.76 10.75 -5.25
C LEU A 55 8.99 9.59 -4.27
N GLN A 56 9.88 9.76 -3.31
CA GLN A 56 10.31 8.71 -2.40
C GLN A 56 9.90 9.02 -0.95
N ASN A 57 9.36 8.02 -0.25
CA ASN A 57 9.03 8.15 1.18
C ASN A 57 10.26 8.52 2.00
N TYR A 58 11.33 7.75 1.90
CA TYR A 58 12.51 7.88 2.74
C TYR A 58 13.26 9.20 2.51
N ASP A 59 13.59 9.51 1.25
CA ASP A 59 14.49 10.62 0.91
C ASP A 59 13.77 11.97 0.88
N GLN A 60 12.50 12.02 0.45
CA GLN A 60 11.80 13.27 0.17
C GLN A 60 10.65 13.55 1.13
N LEU A 61 9.99 12.51 1.66
CA LEU A 61 8.92 12.63 2.64
C LEU A 61 9.41 12.34 4.07
N TYR A 62 10.67 11.95 4.22
CA TYR A 62 11.31 11.64 5.50
C TYR A 62 10.57 10.56 6.30
N ALA A 63 9.95 9.62 5.60
CA ALA A 63 9.15 8.54 6.15
C ALA A 63 9.87 7.19 5.99
N ASP A 64 10.43 6.66 7.08
CA ASP A 64 11.09 5.35 7.09
C ASP A 64 10.09 4.23 7.39
N VAL A 65 9.24 3.98 6.40
CA VAL A 65 8.14 3.01 6.53
C VAL A 65 8.63 1.58 6.79
N LEU A 66 9.83 1.21 6.32
CA LEU A 66 10.40 -0.11 6.59
C LEU A 66 10.89 -0.23 8.04
N LEU A 67 11.41 0.85 8.63
CA LEU A 67 11.75 0.86 10.05
C LEU A 67 10.51 0.60 10.90
N TRP A 68 9.38 1.22 10.57
CA TRP A 68 8.13 1.09 11.33
C TRP A 68 7.58 -0.33 11.29
N THR A 69 7.63 -0.99 10.13
CA THR A 69 7.20 -2.39 9.98
C THR A 69 8.13 -3.35 10.72
N ARG A 70 9.45 -3.18 10.58
CA ARG A 70 10.46 -4.02 11.24
C ARG A 70 10.37 -3.96 12.76
N ASN A 71 10.11 -2.78 13.32
CA ASN A 71 9.96 -2.59 14.76
C ASN A 71 8.56 -2.89 15.29
N GLY A 72 7.61 -3.22 14.42
CA GLY A 72 6.24 -3.49 14.82
C GLY A 72 5.47 -2.29 15.33
N TRP A 73 5.86 -1.07 14.94
CA TRP A 73 5.15 0.16 15.32
C TRP A 73 3.87 0.37 14.52
N VAL A 74 3.63 -0.44 13.51
CA VAL A 74 2.39 -0.48 12.75
C VAL A 74 1.89 -1.91 12.64
N ASP A 75 0.58 -2.11 12.64
CA ASP A 75 -0.07 -3.40 12.45
C ASP A 75 -0.24 -3.73 10.97
N TYR A 76 -0.39 -2.70 10.15
CA TYR A 76 -0.51 -2.85 8.69
C TYR A 76 0.03 -1.65 7.94
N MET A 77 0.36 -1.87 6.68
CA MET A 77 0.70 -0.83 5.70
C MET A 77 -0.32 -0.82 4.57
N LEU A 78 -0.64 0.37 4.09
CA LEU A 78 -1.60 0.59 3.00
C LEU A 78 -1.00 1.58 1.99
N PRO A 79 0.06 1.19 1.25
CA PRO A 79 0.71 2.07 0.29
C PRO A 79 -0.27 2.50 -0.81
N GLN A 80 -0.20 3.78 -1.19
CA GLN A 80 -1.03 4.40 -2.22
C GLN A 80 -0.46 4.09 -3.60
N LEU A 81 -0.82 2.93 -4.16
CA LEU A 81 -0.36 2.48 -5.48
C LEU A 81 -1.32 2.94 -6.58
N TYR A 82 -1.47 4.25 -6.72
CA TYR A 82 -2.48 4.91 -7.54
C TYR A 82 -2.14 4.98 -9.03
N TRP A 83 -1.24 4.13 -9.51
CA TRP A 83 -0.88 4.06 -10.91
C TRP A 83 -1.53 2.87 -11.61
N GLU A 84 -1.49 2.89 -12.93
CA GLU A 84 -1.90 1.78 -13.78
C GLU A 84 -0.78 0.74 -13.95
N ILE A 85 -1.15 -0.46 -14.35
CA ILE A 85 -0.23 -1.46 -14.87
C ILE A 85 0.31 -0.93 -16.20
N GLY A 86 1.63 -1.01 -16.38
CA GLY A 86 2.30 -0.45 -17.56
C GLY A 86 2.74 1.01 -17.40
N HIS A 87 2.47 1.67 -16.26
CA HIS A 87 2.98 3.02 -16.00
C HIS A 87 4.51 3.03 -15.97
N GLN A 88 5.14 3.85 -16.82
CA GLN A 88 6.59 3.77 -17.03
C GLN A 88 7.43 4.13 -15.81
N ALA A 89 7.01 5.13 -15.04
CA ALA A 89 7.78 5.60 -13.87
C ALA A 89 7.45 4.87 -12.57
N ALA A 90 6.25 4.31 -12.46
CA ALA A 90 5.74 3.70 -11.22
C ALA A 90 4.69 2.64 -11.52
N CYS A 91 5.07 1.59 -12.24
CA CYS A 91 4.17 0.50 -12.55
C CYS A 91 3.64 -0.15 -11.26
N VAL A 92 2.31 -0.21 -11.11
CA VAL A 92 1.68 -0.77 -9.91
C VAL A 92 2.07 -2.22 -9.67
N GLU A 93 2.24 -3.01 -10.73
CA GLU A 93 2.67 -4.41 -10.63
C GLU A 93 4.05 -4.53 -9.97
N THR A 94 5.02 -3.73 -10.43
CA THR A 94 6.36 -3.66 -9.81
C THR A 94 6.27 -3.29 -8.33
N LEU A 95 5.42 -2.33 -8.00
CA LEU A 95 5.26 -1.87 -6.62
C LEU A 95 4.54 -2.87 -5.73
N ILE A 96 3.51 -3.57 -6.20
CA ILE A 96 2.83 -4.61 -5.42
C ILE A 96 3.81 -5.73 -5.04
N TYR A 97 4.63 -6.22 -5.98
CA TYR A 97 5.67 -7.21 -5.69
C TYR A 97 6.70 -6.69 -4.70
N TRP A 98 7.14 -5.45 -4.89
CA TRP A 98 8.12 -4.84 -3.98
C TRP A 98 7.58 -4.76 -2.55
N TRP A 99 6.36 -4.24 -2.37
CA TRP A 99 5.73 -4.13 -1.05
C TRP A 99 5.47 -5.51 -0.42
N ASN A 100 5.03 -6.49 -1.21
CA ASN A 100 4.85 -7.85 -0.73
C ASN A 100 6.14 -8.43 -0.13
N ASN A 101 7.27 -8.22 -0.80
CA ASN A 101 8.56 -8.71 -0.33
C ASN A 101 9.11 -7.93 0.88
N HIS A 102 8.56 -6.75 1.18
CA HIS A 102 8.99 -5.89 2.27
C HIS A 102 7.93 -5.71 3.37
N ALA A 103 6.95 -6.60 3.44
CA ALA A 103 5.87 -6.52 4.44
C ALA A 103 6.36 -6.72 5.88
N ASN A 104 7.52 -7.36 6.09
CA ASN A 104 8.16 -7.56 7.40
C ASN A 104 7.21 -8.20 8.45
N GLY A 105 6.35 -9.12 8.03
CA GLY A 105 5.38 -9.79 8.89
C GLY A 105 4.18 -8.93 9.28
N ARG A 106 4.03 -7.73 8.72
CA ARG A 106 2.85 -6.89 8.91
C ARG A 106 1.85 -7.12 7.78
N HIS A 107 0.57 -6.86 8.05
CA HIS A 107 -0.43 -6.93 7.00
C HIS A 107 -0.20 -5.84 5.96
N LEU A 108 -0.40 -6.19 4.71
CA LEU A 108 -0.31 -5.29 3.57
C LEU A 108 -1.67 -5.19 2.88
N TYR A 109 -2.16 -3.98 2.68
CA TYR A 109 -3.33 -3.69 1.86
C TYR A 109 -2.92 -2.76 0.73
N ILE A 110 -3.49 -2.93 -0.45
CA ILE A 110 -3.12 -2.14 -1.62
C ILE A 110 -4.10 -0.99 -1.81
N GLY A 111 -3.61 0.23 -1.72
CA GLY A 111 -4.38 1.44 -2.06
C GLY A 111 -4.50 1.59 -3.57
N GLN A 112 -5.72 1.67 -4.08
CA GLN A 112 -6.02 1.83 -5.51
C GLN A 112 -6.85 3.07 -5.76
N ASP A 113 -6.48 3.82 -6.82
CA ASP A 113 -7.31 4.92 -7.34
C ASP A 113 -8.32 4.35 -8.34
N VAL A 114 -9.59 4.55 -8.04
CA VAL A 114 -10.71 4.03 -8.86
C VAL A 114 -10.68 4.65 -10.26
N ALA A 115 -10.63 5.98 -10.35
CA ALA A 115 -10.70 6.67 -11.63
C ALA A 115 -9.51 6.32 -12.52
N ARG A 116 -8.29 6.32 -11.97
CA ARG A 116 -7.09 5.91 -12.72
C ARG A 116 -7.17 4.47 -13.19
N THR A 117 -7.62 3.56 -12.33
CA THR A 117 -7.77 2.14 -12.70
C THR A 117 -8.79 1.96 -13.83
N MET A 118 -9.97 2.59 -13.70
CA MET A 118 -11.06 2.39 -14.66
C MET A 118 -10.90 3.20 -15.96
N ASN A 119 -10.00 4.19 -16.00
CA ASN A 119 -9.69 4.98 -17.19
C ASN A 119 -8.42 4.53 -17.91
N ALA A 120 -7.59 3.73 -17.27
CA ALA A 120 -6.33 3.27 -17.86
C ALA A 120 -6.57 2.31 -19.02
N THR A 121 -5.67 2.35 -20.00
CA THR A 121 -5.68 1.41 -21.11
C THR A 121 -5.25 0.02 -20.62
N ASP A 122 -5.99 -1.00 -21.02
CA ASP A 122 -5.63 -2.38 -20.72
C ASP A 122 -4.35 -2.76 -21.50
N VAL A 123 -3.35 -3.24 -20.77
CA VAL A 123 -2.07 -3.67 -21.36
C VAL A 123 -2.13 -5.10 -21.89
N ASN A 124 -3.18 -5.82 -21.55
CA ASN A 124 -3.43 -7.20 -21.98
C ASN A 124 -4.86 -7.29 -22.55
N PRO A 125 -5.04 -7.87 -23.75
CA PRO A 125 -6.38 -7.99 -24.35
C PRO A 125 -7.34 -8.92 -23.58
N ILE A 126 -6.82 -9.72 -22.65
CA ILE A 126 -7.61 -10.70 -21.88
C ILE A 126 -8.06 -10.12 -20.54
N TYR A 127 -7.26 -9.23 -19.93
CA TYR A 127 -7.51 -8.72 -18.59
C TYR A 127 -7.61 -7.20 -18.56
N THR A 128 -8.69 -6.71 -17.97
CA THR A 128 -8.80 -5.28 -17.64
C THR A 128 -7.79 -4.90 -16.56
N GLN A 129 -7.51 -3.61 -16.43
CA GLN A 129 -6.64 -3.08 -15.37
C GLN A 129 -7.12 -3.53 -13.98
N LEU A 130 -8.43 -3.44 -13.71
CA LEU A 130 -9.01 -3.87 -12.45
C LEU A 130 -8.79 -5.38 -12.22
N ASN A 131 -9.08 -6.21 -13.22
CA ASN A 131 -8.92 -7.65 -13.13
C ASN A 131 -7.47 -8.02 -12.78
N HIS A 132 -6.52 -7.47 -13.51
CA HIS A 132 -5.11 -7.76 -13.32
C HIS A 132 -4.63 -7.36 -11.90
N LYS A 133 -4.98 -6.15 -11.42
CA LYS A 133 -4.63 -5.69 -10.07
C LYS A 133 -5.26 -6.58 -8.99
N MET A 134 -6.52 -6.97 -9.14
CA MET A 134 -7.22 -7.84 -8.19
C MET A 134 -6.61 -9.24 -8.14
N GLN A 135 -6.23 -9.79 -9.28
CA GLN A 135 -5.55 -11.08 -9.32
C GLN A 135 -4.17 -11.02 -8.67
N LEU A 136 -3.34 -10.03 -8.99
CA LEU A 136 -2.04 -9.83 -8.33
C LEU A 136 -2.19 -9.78 -6.80
N SER A 137 -3.14 -9.01 -6.31
CA SER A 137 -3.41 -8.91 -4.87
C SER A 137 -3.79 -10.24 -4.22
N ARG A 138 -4.44 -11.14 -4.95
CA ARG A 138 -4.88 -12.44 -4.43
C ARG A 138 -3.80 -13.51 -4.43
N TYR A 139 -2.83 -13.41 -5.34
CA TYR A 139 -1.76 -14.40 -5.45
C TYR A 139 -0.58 -14.14 -4.53
N LEU A 140 -0.50 -12.97 -3.90
CA LEU A 140 0.63 -12.58 -3.07
C LEU A 140 0.34 -12.85 -1.60
N ASP A 141 1.25 -13.56 -0.94
CA ASP A 141 1.06 -14.13 0.40
C ASP A 141 0.83 -13.08 1.50
N HIS A 142 1.41 -11.89 1.34
CA HIS A 142 1.32 -10.84 2.35
C HIS A 142 0.24 -9.80 2.07
N VAL A 143 -0.42 -9.85 0.91
CA VAL A 143 -1.48 -8.91 0.57
C VAL A 143 -2.81 -9.39 1.12
N GLY A 144 -3.31 -8.71 2.14
CA GLY A 144 -4.58 -9.02 2.81
C GLY A 144 -5.83 -8.44 2.15
N GLY A 145 -5.68 -7.56 1.16
CA GLY A 145 -6.80 -6.95 0.46
C GLY A 145 -6.49 -5.64 -0.22
N ASN A 146 -7.54 -4.94 -0.66
CA ASN A 146 -7.46 -3.68 -1.38
C ASN A 146 -8.28 -2.59 -0.69
N CYS A 147 -7.83 -1.35 -0.83
CA CYS A 147 -8.54 -0.16 -0.39
C CYS A 147 -8.73 0.77 -1.59
N PHE A 148 -9.96 1.03 -1.95
CA PHE A 148 -10.32 1.86 -3.11
C PHE A 148 -10.56 3.31 -2.71
N TRP A 149 -9.91 4.22 -3.40
CA TRP A 149 -10.03 5.67 -3.22
C TRP A 149 -10.45 6.35 -4.55
N PRO A 150 -11.32 7.35 -4.52
CA PRO A 150 -12.13 7.76 -3.37
C PRO A 150 -13.38 6.89 -3.21
N GLY A 151 -13.89 6.77 -1.97
CA GLY A 151 -15.04 5.90 -1.67
C GLY A 151 -16.33 6.28 -2.40
N TYR A 152 -16.56 7.55 -2.71
CA TYR A 152 -17.76 7.99 -3.46
C TYR A 152 -17.80 7.36 -4.87
N SER A 153 -16.65 7.11 -5.49
CA SER A 153 -16.60 6.47 -6.82
C SER A 153 -17.16 5.04 -6.81
N LEU A 154 -17.08 4.35 -5.68
CA LEU A 154 -17.73 3.05 -5.50
C LEU A 154 -19.25 3.22 -5.32
N LEU A 155 -19.68 4.22 -4.54
CA LEU A 155 -21.10 4.53 -4.31
C LEU A 155 -21.80 4.92 -5.61
N GLU A 156 -21.13 5.67 -6.46
CA GLU A 156 -21.62 6.11 -7.78
C GLU A 156 -21.46 5.02 -8.86
N ASN A 157 -20.88 3.88 -8.50
CA ASN A 157 -20.58 2.79 -9.44
C ASN A 157 -19.81 3.27 -10.68
N TYR A 158 -18.74 4.07 -10.45
CA TYR A 158 -17.96 4.67 -11.52
C TYR A 158 -17.50 3.63 -12.55
N LYS A 159 -17.95 3.78 -13.80
CA LYS A 159 -17.68 2.82 -14.90
C LYS A 159 -17.97 1.35 -14.57
N GLY A 160 -18.91 1.08 -13.66
CA GLY A 160 -19.29 -0.29 -13.31
C GLY A 160 -18.41 -0.98 -12.29
N ILE A 161 -17.45 -0.29 -11.64
CA ILE A 161 -16.51 -0.92 -10.71
C ILE A 161 -17.20 -1.63 -9.54
N ALA A 162 -18.30 -1.07 -9.01
CA ALA A 162 -19.00 -1.70 -7.90
C ALA A 162 -19.70 -2.99 -8.33
N ASP A 163 -20.23 -3.04 -9.56
CA ASP A 163 -20.82 -4.24 -10.14
C ASP A 163 -19.76 -5.31 -10.39
N ASP A 164 -18.58 -4.94 -10.93
CA ASP A 164 -17.47 -5.85 -11.13
C ASP A 164 -16.97 -6.44 -9.80
N LEU A 165 -16.80 -5.59 -8.77
CA LEU A 165 -16.40 -6.04 -7.45
C LEU A 165 -17.44 -7.00 -6.86
N LYS A 166 -18.72 -6.64 -6.87
CA LYS A 166 -19.80 -7.45 -6.32
C LYS A 166 -20.03 -8.73 -7.10
N GLY A 167 -19.94 -8.67 -8.42
CA GLY A 167 -20.23 -9.81 -9.30
C GLY A 167 -19.13 -10.87 -9.37
N TYR A 168 -17.86 -10.44 -9.18
CA TYR A 168 -16.69 -11.32 -9.38
C TYR A 168 -15.76 -11.40 -8.18
N TYR A 169 -15.17 -10.27 -7.77
CA TYR A 169 -14.05 -10.28 -6.80
C TYR A 169 -14.53 -10.43 -5.36
N HIS A 170 -15.68 -9.89 -5.04
CA HIS A 170 -16.30 -9.93 -3.71
C HIS A 170 -17.72 -10.52 -3.75
N ALA A 171 -17.94 -11.48 -4.67
CA ALA A 171 -19.23 -12.17 -4.81
C ALA A 171 -19.63 -12.95 -3.55
N VAL A 172 -18.65 -13.32 -2.75
CA VAL A 172 -18.86 -13.98 -1.45
C VAL A 172 -18.10 -13.23 -0.35
N PRO A 173 -18.61 -13.19 0.89
CA PRO A 173 -17.90 -12.64 2.01
C PRO A 173 -16.56 -13.35 2.24
N SER A 174 -15.50 -12.59 2.53
CA SER A 174 -14.21 -13.13 2.91
C SER A 174 -13.92 -12.86 4.38
N LEU A 175 -13.16 -13.75 5.00
CA LEU A 175 -12.70 -13.56 6.37
C LEU A 175 -11.69 -12.40 6.42
N ILE A 176 -11.79 -11.61 7.46
CA ILE A 176 -10.77 -10.59 7.76
C ILE A 176 -9.49 -11.32 8.16
N PRO A 177 -8.32 -10.95 7.62
CA PRO A 177 -7.05 -11.57 8.01
C PRO A 177 -6.82 -11.53 9.52
N ALA A 178 -6.45 -12.67 10.10
CA ALA A 178 -6.17 -12.78 11.52
C ALA A 178 -4.89 -12.00 11.88
N TYR A 179 -4.92 -11.28 13.00
CA TYR A 179 -3.73 -10.61 13.54
C TYR A 179 -3.09 -11.53 14.58
N THR A 180 -1.98 -12.13 14.21
CA THR A 180 -1.25 -13.08 15.05
C THR A 180 -0.12 -12.43 15.86
N PHE A 181 0.04 -11.12 15.77
CA PHE A 181 1.13 -10.33 16.36
C PHE A 181 0.64 -9.25 17.35
N ILE A 182 -0.52 -9.48 17.98
CA ILE A 182 -1.04 -8.68 19.09
C ILE A 182 -0.61 -9.31 20.41
#